data_795288c329ae1d028581fc7de5df26d6
#
_entry.id   795288c329ae1d028581fc7de5df26d6
#
_cell.length_a   1.000
_cell.length_b   1.000
_cell.length_c   1.000
_cell.angle_alpha   90.00
_cell.angle_beta   90.00
_cell.angle_gamma   90.00
#
_symmetry.space_group_name_H-M   'P 1'
#
loop_
_entity.id
_entity.type
_entity.pdbx_description
1 polymer ?
#
loop_
_entity_poly.entity_id
_entity_poly.type
_entity_poly.pdbx_seq_one_letter_code
_entity_poly.pdbx_strand_id
1 'polypeptide(L)'
;VSGESKVSSLMQSLKEQGLCSDLKSESGCTWTILGNGLCAYNNGTFLLVGTLYGNPEGMKDTLLAWMRQDTANSYASTSDFAKLRDAKGDINIVANMSVLPREATMQMRMGMPADLRLEDIKCLLSTTFEKGKVVVDFESLIENKELIALYEKQTQTSTPLKGTYMEYFPANTLLWASANFNGEAIYNLLCENPTIKQSLDNPMLPIDLKTIFSAIHGDIAIGFSSLVNNDLLVYADVTNKEFLKAFEELRPLLALSGGQMKLNSTGTDQYEFRMYDQSIWFGVKDNLFYLSNNEQMADEAGRRYGVSLQNTPWAAEVTKNRSFMVFNTVELVKELGAAPRISRILGGETVMIMNNLFGPCEYVDVMAPDWKNGQMNIVMKDKSTNVLQLIVHALDNL
;
A
#
# COMPACT_ATOMS: atom_id res chain seq x y z
N VAL A 1 -3.06 31.82 8.58
CA VAL A 1 -3.32 33.15 9.18
C VAL A 1 -3.16 34.19 8.08
N SER A 2 -4.23 34.81 7.64
CA SER A 2 -4.21 35.83 6.59
C SER A 2 -4.13 37.26 7.17
N GLY A 3 -3.21 38.07 6.66
CA GLY A 3 -3.00 39.45 7.01
C GLY A 3 -1.83 39.70 7.97
N GLU A 4 -0.99 40.67 7.64
CA GLU A 4 0.24 41.00 8.37
C GLU A 4 0.01 41.33 9.84
N SER A 5 -1.05 42.08 10.16
CA SER A 5 -1.38 42.45 11.54
C SER A 5 -1.74 41.22 12.40
N LYS A 6 -2.37 40.20 11.82
CA LYS A 6 -2.74 38.95 12.54
C LYS A 6 -1.53 38.06 12.81
N VAL A 7 -0.61 37.95 11.85
CA VAL A 7 0.64 37.20 12.03
C VAL A 7 1.50 37.87 13.09
N SER A 8 1.69 39.18 13.01
CA SER A 8 2.47 39.95 13.99
C SER A 8 1.89 39.81 15.40
N SER A 9 0.56 39.92 15.55
CA SER A 9 -0.11 39.73 16.84
C SER A 9 0.04 38.32 17.38
N LEU A 10 -0.08 37.28 16.54
CA LEU A 10 0.15 35.92 16.93
C LEU A 10 1.59 35.73 17.44
N MET A 11 2.57 36.19 16.69
CA MET A 11 3.99 36.03 17.05
C MET A 11 4.32 36.79 18.34
N GLN A 12 3.73 37.94 18.57
CA GLN A 12 3.88 38.66 19.83
C GLN A 12 3.29 37.89 21.01
N SER A 13 2.08 37.31 20.86
CA SER A 13 1.48 36.46 21.88
C SER A 13 2.30 35.23 22.19
N LEU A 14 2.88 34.57 21.16
CA LEU A 14 3.75 33.40 21.36
C LEU A 14 5.03 33.78 22.11
N LYS A 15 5.59 34.96 21.86
CA LYS A 15 6.73 35.48 22.60
C LYS A 15 6.39 35.76 24.06
N GLU A 16 5.26 36.42 24.32
CA GLU A 16 4.78 36.72 25.69
C GLU A 16 4.53 35.43 26.50
N GLN A 17 4.12 34.35 25.84
CA GLN A 17 3.96 33.03 26.45
C GLN A 17 5.27 32.23 26.57
N GLY A 18 6.41 32.78 26.11
CA GLY A 18 7.70 32.09 26.16
C GLY A 18 7.84 30.92 25.18
N LEU A 19 6.95 30.81 24.19
CA LEU A 19 6.95 29.73 23.20
C LEU A 19 7.92 29.98 22.05
N CYS A 20 8.36 31.23 21.84
CA CYS A 20 9.38 31.55 20.86
C CYS A 20 10.46 32.48 21.44
N SER A 21 11.62 32.51 20.79
CA SER A 21 12.71 33.40 21.13
C SER A 21 12.42 34.84 20.73
N ASP A 22 13.37 35.77 20.94
CA ASP A 22 13.22 37.16 20.50
C ASP A 22 12.94 37.27 19.00
N LEU A 23 12.02 38.19 18.65
CA LEU A 23 11.70 38.50 17.26
C LEU A 23 12.85 39.34 16.69
N LYS A 24 13.50 38.85 15.64
CA LYS A 24 14.61 39.52 14.95
C LYS A 24 14.16 39.95 13.57
N SER A 25 14.48 41.18 13.18
CA SER A 25 14.15 41.72 11.85
C SER A 25 15.39 41.77 10.99
N GLU A 26 15.32 41.15 9.81
CA GLU A 26 16.41 41.08 8.85
C GLU A 26 15.86 40.98 7.42
N SER A 27 16.41 41.78 6.50
CA SER A 27 16.09 41.67 5.07
C SER A 27 14.59 41.81 4.73
N GLY A 28 13.86 42.64 5.48
CA GLY A 28 12.42 42.88 5.26
C GLY A 28 11.51 41.76 5.80
N CYS A 29 12.06 40.82 6.53
CA CYS A 29 11.32 39.75 7.22
C CYS A 29 11.56 39.83 8.73
N THR A 30 10.61 39.40 9.51
CA THR A 30 10.80 39.10 10.94
C THR A 30 10.90 37.61 11.14
N TRP A 31 11.89 37.15 11.89
CA TRP A 31 12.12 35.74 12.16
C TRP A 31 12.37 35.45 13.65
N THR A 32 12.15 34.24 14.06
CA THR A 32 12.39 33.74 15.42
C THR A 32 12.50 32.22 15.45
N ILE A 33 13.02 31.67 16.56
CA ILE A 33 13.02 30.26 16.85
C ILE A 33 11.73 29.94 17.61
N LEU A 34 10.94 28.95 17.10
CA LEU A 34 9.71 28.46 17.69
C LEU A 34 9.87 26.97 17.98
N GLY A 35 10.07 26.62 19.26
CA GLY A 35 10.41 25.26 19.65
C GLY A 35 11.69 24.78 18.96
N ASN A 36 11.59 23.65 18.24
CA ASN A 36 12.69 23.07 17.45
C ASN A 36 12.72 23.58 16.00
N GLY A 37 11.93 24.59 15.67
CA GLY A 37 11.80 25.13 14.32
C GLY A 37 12.24 26.57 14.23
N LEU A 38 12.37 27.03 12.99
CA LEU A 38 12.62 28.44 12.64
C LEU A 38 11.42 28.96 11.87
N CYS A 39 10.92 30.12 12.22
CA CYS A 39 9.84 30.77 11.48
C CYS A 39 10.23 32.14 11.02
N ALA A 40 9.71 32.56 9.86
CA ALA A 40 9.81 33.94 9.36
C ALA A 40 8.46 34.39 8.81
N TYR A 41 8.21 35.69 8.86
CA TYR A 41 7.02 36.29 8.30
C TYR A 41 7.28 37.71 7.76
N ASN A 42 6.50 38.07 6.75
CA ASN A 42 6.41 39.40 6.19
C ASN A 42 5.06 39.60 5.51
N ASN A 43 4.56 40.83 5.39
CA ASN A 43 3.38 41.21 4.57
C ASN A 43 2.28 40.16 4.45
N GLY A 44 1.98 39.43 5.53
CA GLY A 44 0.97 38.36 5.55
C GLY A 44 1.43 36.95 5.13
N THR A 45 2.68 36.80 4.72
CA THR A 45 3.28 35.49 4.46
C THR A 45 3.95 35.00 5.74
N PHE A 46 3.70 33.74 6.08
CA PHE A 46 4.30 33.04 7.20
C PHE A 46 4.90 31.72 6.71
N LEU A 47 6.16 31.48 7.05
CA LEU A 47 6.86 30.25 6.75
C LEU A 47 7.45 29.66 8.04
N LEU A 48 7.10 28.40 8.33
CA LEU A 48 7.65 27.63 9.45
C LEU A 48 8.43 26.44 8.89
N VAL A 49 9.67 26.28 9.32
CA VAL A 49 10.52 25.15 8.98
C VAL A 49 10.94 24.46 10.26
N GLY A 50 10.50 23.21 10.41
CA GLY A 50 10.96 22.33 11.50
C GLY A 50 12.32 21.74 11.19
N THR A 51 13.17 21.61 12.21
CA THR A 51 14.44 20.88 12.13
C THR A 51 14.35 19.66 13.03
N LEU A 52 14.45 18.44 12.43
CA LEU A 52 14.48 17.21 13.20
C LEU A 52 15.81 17.01 13.93
N TYR A 53 16.90 17.52 13.33
CA TYR A 53 18.27 17.46 13.88
C TYR A 53 19.03 18.72 13.53
N GLY A 54 19.70 19.33 14.52
CA GLY A 54 20.60 20.44 14.32
C GLY A 54 20.17 21.76 14.96
N ASN A 55 21.00 22.80 14.76
CA ASN A 55 20.74 24.14 15.25
C ASN A 55 19.75 24.86 14.30
N PRO A 56 18.52 25.22 14.75
CA PRO A 56 17.57 25.99 13.93
C PRO A 56 18.18 27.24 13.32
N GLU A 57 19.04 27.95 14.05
CA GLU A 57 19.69 29.18 13.60
C GLU A 57 20.55 28.98 12.34
N GLY A 58 21.13 27.78 12.13
CA GLY A 58 21.88 27.45 10.92
C GLY A 58 21.04 27.44 9.63
N MET A 59 19.71 27.35 9.73
CA MET A 59 18.78 27.40 8.60
C MET A 59 18.28 28.82 8.27
N LYS A 60 18.68 29.83 9.06
CA LYS A 60 18.16 31.21 8.94
C LYS A 60 18.31 31.78 7.54
N ASP A 61 19.50 31.72 6.97
CA ASP A 61 19.77 32.34 5.67
C ASP A 61 18.98 31.66 4.55
N THR A 62 18.81 30.36 4.62
CA THR A 62 17.98 29.57 3.70
C THR A 62 16.52 29.97 3.83
N LEU A 63 15.99 30.07 5.06
CA LEU A 63 14.62 30.48 5.32
C LEU A 63 14.35 31.91 4.79
N LEU A 64 15.25 32.85 5.05
CA LEU A 64 15.13 34.23 4.56
C LEU A 64 15.27 34.29 3.03
N ALA A 65 16.05 33.43 2.41
CA ALA A 65 16.12 33.31 0.95
C ALA A 65 14.79 32.82 0.38
N TRP A 66 14.17 31.79 0.97
CA TRP A 66 12.86 31.31 0.57
C TRP A 66 11.76 32.37 0.72
N MET A 67 11.78 33.15 1.81
CA MET A 67 10.82 34.23 2.02
C MET A 67 10.91 35.37 0.94
N ARG A 68 12.07 35.50 0.30
CA ARG A 68 12.33 36.48 -0.78
C ARG A 68 12.26 35.88 -2.17
N GLN A 69 11.99 34.58 -2.27
CA GLN A 69 11.97 33.88 -3.55
C GLN A 69 10.87 34.48 -4.46
N ASP A 70 11.24 34.78 -5.70
CA ASP A 70 10.27 35.16 -6.71
C ASP A 70 9.30 34.03 -7.04
N THR A 71 8.03 34.35 -7.20
CA THR A 71 6.98 33.39 -7.54
C THR A 71 7.34 32.58 -8.79
N ALA A 72 7.98 33.18 -9.80
CA ALA A 72 8.38 32.49 -11.03
C ALA A 72 9.42 31.39 -10.79
N ASN A 73 10.23 31.50 -9.73
CA ASN A 73 11.27 30.57 -9.35
C ASN A 73 10.88 29.71 -8.12
N SER A 74 9.65 29.84 -7.64
CA SER A 74 9.15 29.10 -6.49
C SER A 74 8.39 27.84 -6.91
N TYR A 75 8.18 26.91 -5.97
CA TYR A 75 7.34 25.75 -6.17
C TYR A 75 5.91 26.15 -6.62
N ALA A 76 5.44 27.35 -6.26
CA ALA A 76 4.13 27.87 -6.64
C ALA A 76 3.92 28.02 -8.16
N SER A 77 5.01 28.06 -8.96
CA SER A 77 4.93 28.10 -10.43
C SER A 77 4.82 26.73 -11.09
N THR A 78 4.91 25.64 -10.31
CA THR A 78 4.90 24.26 -10.83
C THR A 78 3.48 23.73 -11.03
N SER A 79 3.34 22.77 -11.97
CA SER A 79 2.11 22.00 -12.15
C SER A 79 1.71 21.24 -10.89
N ASP A 80 2.69 20.72 -10.14
CA ASP A 80 2.50 19.99 -8.88
C ASP A 80 1.83 20.89 -7.82
N PHE A 81 2.29 22.13 -7.69
CA PHE A 81 1.67 23.08 -6.76
C PHE A 81 0.24 23.46 -7.16
N ALA A 82 -0.03 23.62 -8.46
CA ALA A 82 -1.38 23.85 -8.94
C ALA A 82 -2.33 22.73 -8.53
N LYS A 83 -1.90 21.46 -8.69
CA LYS A 83 -2.63 20.29 -8.24
C LYS A 83 -2.84 20.26 -6.72
N LEU A 84 -1.78 20.57 -5.96
CA LEU A 84 -1.84 20.62 -4.50
C LEU A 84 -2.82 21.71 -4.01
N ARG A 85 -2.79 22.89 -4.61
CA ARG A 85 -3.68 24.02 -4.27
C ARG A 85 -5.15 23.70 -4.56
N ASP A 86 -5.42 23.02 -5.68
CA ASP A 86 -6.77 22.74 -6.16
C ASP A 86 -7.37 21.48 -5.51
N ALA A 87 -6.55 20.70 -4.80
CA ALA A 87 -6.97 19.52 -4.07
C ALA A 87 -7.90 19.89 -2.89
N LYS A 88 -8.90 19.05 -2.64
CA LYS A 88 -10.00 19.35 -1.71
C LYS A 88 -9.94 18.59 -0.38
N GLY A 89 -8.92 17.79 -0.16
CA GLY A 89 -8.73 17.09 1.12
C GLY A 89 -8.41 18.07 2.26
N ASP A 90 -8.65 17.64 3.47
CA ASP A 90 -8.26 18.39 4.69
C ASP A 90 -6.72 18.48 4.81
N ILE A 91 -6.02 17.42 4.36
CA ILE A 91 -4.57 17.37 4.25
C ILE A 91 -4.22 16.90 2.84
N ASN A 92 -3.42 17.71 2.14
CA ASN A 92 -2.98 17.37 0.78
C ASN A 92 -1.45 17.36 0.73
N ILE A 93 -0.89 16.30 0.13
CA ILE A 93 0.55 16.07 0.05
C ILE A 93 0.89 15.68 -1.39
N VAL A 94 1.85 16.38 -1.99
CA VAL A 94 2.53 15.91 -3.20
C VAL A 94 3.87 15.30 -2.78
N ALA A 95 4.07 14.05 -3.15
CA ALA A 95 5.31 13.32 -2.88
C ALA A 95 5.81 12.64 -4.14
N ASN A 96 7.12 12.39 -4.22
CA ASN A 96 7.72 11.53 -5.21
C ASN A 96 8.28 10.25 -4.57
N MET A 97 8.56 9.24 -5.38
CA MET A 97 9.01 7.93 -4.87
C MET A 97 10.39 7.94 -4.23
N SER A 98 11.17 9.02 -4.35
CA SER A 98 12.48 9.14 -3.69
C SER A 98 12.39 9.29 -2.16
N VAL A 99 11.21 9.63 -1.62
CA VAL A 99 10.97 9.69 -0.16
C VAL A 99 10.82 8.31 0.48
N LEU A 100 10.57 7.27 -0.33
CA LEU A 100 10.42 5.91 0.19
C LEU A 100 11.77 5.29 0.54
N PRO A 101 11.82 4.39 1.54
CA PRO A 101 13.02 3.63 1.85
C PRO A 101 13.57 2.89 0.63
N ARG A 102 14.90 2.77 0.55
CA ARG A 102 15.60 2.17 -0.60
C ARG A 102 15.16 0.73 -0.85
N GLU A 103 14.84 0.00 0.19
CA GLU A 103 14.38 -1.39 0.14
C GLU A 103 13.03 -1.51 -0.60
N ALA A 104 12.10 -0.60 -0.33
CA ALA A 104 10.81 -0.54 -1.03
C ALA A 104 10.99 -0.13 -2.49
N THR A 105 11.87 0.83 -2.78
CA THR A 105 12.07 1.33 -4.14
C THR A 105 12.85 0.36 -5.04
N MET A 106 13.70 -0.50 -4.46
CA MET A 106 14.46 -1.49 -5.22
C MET A 106 13.56 -2.52 -5.92
N GLN A 107 12.51 -2.97 -5.26
CA GLN A 107 11.53 -3.88 -5.85
C GLN A 107 10.69 -3.19 -6.95
N MET A 108 10.34 -1.91 -6.73
CA MET A 108 9.58 -1.13 -7.73
C MET A 108 10.39 -0.86 -9.00
N ARG A 109 11.72 -0.76 -8.90
CA ARG A 109 12.60 -0.55 -10.06
C ARG A 109 12.71 -1.76 -10.98
N MET A 110 12.40 -2.96 -10.48
CA MET A 110 12.38 -4.14 -11.33
C MET A 110 11.23 -4.02 -12.33
N GLY A 111 11.58 -3.90 -13.62
CA GLY A 111 10.61 -3.74 -14.70
C GLY A 111 10.37 -2.31 -15.16
N MET A 112 10.98 -1.32 -14.51
CA MET A 112 10.93 0.08 -14.98
C MET A 112 12.05 0.37 -15.98
N PRO A 113 11.88 1.38 -16.87
CA PRO A 113 12.96 1.87 -17.72
C PRO A 113 14.21 2.23 -16.91
N ALA A 114 15.40 1.89 -17.43
CA ALA A 114 16.66 2.04 -16.69
C ALA A 114 17.04 3.51 -16.41
N ASP A 115 16.56 4.44 -17.21
CA ASP A 115 16.78 5.89 -17.11
C ASP A 115 15.73 6.61 -16.26
N LEU A 116 14.71 5.89 -15.79
CA LEU A 116 13.67 6.47 -14.97
C LEU A 116 14.21 6.84 -13.58
N ARG A 117 14.02 8.11 -13.20
CA ARG A 117 14.35 8.59 -11.86
C ARG A 117 13.13 8.49 -10.96
N LEU A 118 13.34 8.14 -9.70
CA LEU A 118 12.25 8.05 -8.70
C LEU A 118 11.57 9.40 -8.45
N GLU A 119 12.28 10.49 -8.67
CA GLU A 119 11.75 11.85 -8.58
C GLU A 119 10.67 12.15 -9.64
N ASP A 120 10.70 11.42 -10.77
CA ASP A 120 9.73 11.59 -11.86
C ASP A 120 8.42 10.82 -11.59
N ILE A 121 8.41 9.94 -10.60
CA ILE A 121 7.21 9.22 -10.14
C ILE A 121 6.63 9.97 -8.95
N LYS A 122 5.64 10.80 -9.23
CA LYS A 122 4.98 11.64 -8.24
C LYS A 122 3.55 11.20 -8.01
N CYS A 123 3.02 11.48 -6.82
CA CYS A 123 1.62 11.28 -6.47
C CYS A 123 1.10 12.44 -5.62
N LEU A 124 -0.18 12.74 -5.77
CA LEU A 124 -0.97 13.56 -4.87
C LEU A 124 -1.74 12.63 -3.93
N LEU A 125 -1.60 12.86 -2.65
CA LEU A 125 -2.38 12.24 -1.59
C LEU A 125 -3.33 13.28 -1.01
N SER A 126 -4.63 13.02 -1.00
CA SER A 126 -5.65 13.91 -0.44
C SER A 126 -6.40 13.19 0.65
N THR A 127 -6.17 13.58 1.90
CA THR A 127 -6.80 12.97 3.08
C THR A 127 -8.00 13.81 3.50
N THR A 128 -9.15 13.17 3.70
CA THR A 128 -10.39 13.77 4.19
C THR A 128 -10.88 13.04 5.43
N PHE A 129 -11.18 13.79 6.49
CA PHE A 129 -11.73 13.24 7.72
C PHE A 129 -13.25 13.36 7.73
N GLU A 130 -13.91 12.23 7.51
CA GLU A 130 -15.37 12.13 7.51
C GLU A 130 -15.92 11.59 8.84
N LYS A 131 -17.24 11.51 8.97
CA LYS A 131 -17.88 10.76 10.05
C LYS A 131 -17.66 9.27 9.82
N GLY A 132 -17.04 8.63 10.79
CA GLY A 132 -16.81 7.18 10.78
C GLY A 132 -15.77 6.68 9.79
N LYS A 133 -15.07 7.53 9.05
CA LYS A 133 -13.96 7.10 8.19
C LYS A 133 -12.95 8.21 7.86
N VAL A 134 -11.72 7.82 7.57
CA VAL A 134 -10.73 8.64 6.87
C VAL A 134 -10.64 8.13 5.45
N VAL A 135 -10.71 9.03 4.50
CA VAL A 135 -10.53 8.74 3.06
C VAL A 135 -9.19 9.33 2.63
N VAL A 136 -8.36 8.52 1.99
CA VAL A 136 -7.10 8.96 1.37
C VAL A 136 -7.19 8.64 -0.12
N ASP A 137 -7.35 9.67 -0.93
CA ASP A 137 -7.32 9.56 -2.39
C ASP A 137 -5.89 9.66 -2.89
N PHE A 138 -5.54 8.84 -3.88
CA PHE A 138 -4.25 8.81 -4.55
C PHE A 138 -4.46 9.22 -6.02
N GLU A 139 -3.73 10.22 -6.48
CA GLU A 139 -3.65 10.56 -7.90
C GLU A 139 -2.18 10.49 -8.35
N SER A 140 -1.90 9.69 -9.38
CA SER A 140 -0.58 9.66 -10.02
C SER A 140 -0.35 10.93 -10.82
N LEU A 141 0.77 11.63 -10.56
CA LEU A 141 1.19 12.85 -11.24
C LEU A 141 2.39 12.60 -12.17
N ILE A 142 2.42 11.44 -12.83
CA ILE A 142 3.49 11.04 -13.73
C ILE A 142 3.34 11.78 -15.04
N GLU A 143 4.41 12.45 -15.50
CA GLU A 143 4.47 13.18 -16.78
C GLU A 143 5.34 12.47 -17.82
N ASN A 144 6.14 11.48 -17.42
CA ASN A 144 6.98 10.69 -18.32
C ASN A 144 6.11 9.85 -19.26
N LYS A 145 6.18 10.14 -20.59
CA LYS A 145 5.32 9.52 -21.60
C LYS A 145 5.55 8.01 -21.75
N GLU A 146 6.76 7.54 -21.57
CA GLU A 146 7.09 6.11 -21.68
C GLU A 146 6.48 5.34 -20.50
N LEU A 147 6.56 5.93 -19.30
CA LEU A 147 5.97 5.36 -18.11
C LEU A 147 4.43 5.38 -18.17
N ILE A 148 3.83 6.47 -18.67
CA ILE A 148 2.38 6.54 -18.91
C ILE A 148 1.96 5.43 -19.89
N ALA A 149 2.65 5.28 -21.02
CA ALA A 149 2.35 4.24 -22.00
C ALA A 149 2.49 2.82 -21.41
N LEU A 150 3.48 2.60 -20.53
CA LEU A 150 3.65 1.33 -19.80
C LEU A 150 2.44 1.05 -18.88
N TYR A 151 2.02 2.02 -18.08
CA TYR A 151 0.87 1.88 -17.20
C TYR A 151 -0.46 1.71 -17.96
N GLU A 152 -0.63 2.41 -19.08
CA GLU A 152 -1.78 2.23 -19.96
C GLU A 152 -1.83 0.81 -20.54
N LYS A 153 -0.69 0.27 -20.99
CA LYS A 153 -0.58 -1.14 -21.40
C LYS A 153 -0.94 -2.10 -20.26
N GLN A 154 -0.42 -1.87 -19.05
CA GLN A 154 -0.76 -2.68 -17.88
C GLN A 154 -2.26 -2.62 -17.60
N THR A 155 -2.88 -1.46 -17.69
CA THR A 155 -4.33 -1.31 -17.49
C THR A 155 -5.13 -2.11 -18.53
N GLN A 156 -4.65 -2.20 -19.77
CA GLN A 156 -5.28 -3.02 -20.82
C GLN A 156 -5.17 -4.52 -20.55
N THR A 157 -4.23 -4.96 -19.69
CA THR A 157 -4.09 -6.37 -19.32
C THR A 157 -5.07 -6.82 -18.24
N SER A 158 -5.89 -5.94 -17.70
CA SER A 158 -6.84 -6.24 -16.62
C SER A 158 -8.22 -5.64 -16.90
N THR A 159 -9.26 -6.20 -16.30
CA THR A 159 -10.63 -5.70 -16.29
C THR A 159 -11.08 -5.43 -14.86
N PRO A 160 -12.21 -4.75 -14.60
CA PRO A 160 -12.77 -4.70 -13.27
C PRO A 160 -12.98 -6.09 -12.68
N LEU A 161 -12.78 -6.21 -11.37
CA LEU A 161 -12.96 -7.45 -10.63
C LEU A 161 -14.40 -7.97 -10.77
N LYS A 162 -14.55 -9.27 -10.88
CA LYS A 162 -15.85 -9.95 -10.83
C LYS A 162 -16.31 -10.22 -9.40
N GLY A 163 -15.36 -10.26 -8.44
CA GLY A 163 -15.61 -10.58 -7.05
C GLY A 163 -15.96 -12.06 -6.81
N THR A 164 -15.63 -12.94 -7.75
CA THR A 164 -16.02 -14.35 -7.77
C THR A 164 -15.62 -15.10 -6.50
N TYR A 165 -14.45 -14.74 -5.93
CA TYR A 165 -13.89 -15.51 -4.82
C TYR A 165 -14.33 -15.06 -3.43
N MET A 166 -15.10 -13.99 -3.29
CA MET A 166 -15.52 -13.52 -1.97
C MET A 166 -16.36 -14.57 -1.20
N GLU A 167 -17.06 -15.45 -1.90
CA GLU A 167 -17.84 -16.52 -1.26
C GLU A 167 -17.01 -17.70 -0.75
N TYR A 168 -15.74 -17.81 -1.19
CA TYR A 168 -14.82 -18.87 -0.79
C TYR A 168 -13.91 -18.48 0.38
N PHE A 169 -14.09 -17.26 0.93
CA PHE A 169 -13.41 -16.81 2.13
C PHE A 169 -14.42 -16.44 3.21
N PRO A 170 -14.21 -16.88 4.46
CA PRO A 170 -15.10 -16.52 5.57
C PRO A 170 -15.03 -15.03 5.87
N ALA A 171 -16.11 -14.43 6.39
CA ALA A 171 -16.19 -13.00 6.68
C ALA A 171 -15.15 -12.49 7.68
N ASN A 172 -14.61 -13.37 8.51
CA ASN A 172 -13.53 -13.07 9.47
C ASN A 172 -12.11 -13.24 8.90
N THR A 173 -11.95 -13.35 7.59
CA THR A 173 -10.63 -13.32 6.94
C THR A 173 -9.89 -12.05 7.37
N LEU A 174 -8.65 -12.21 7.84
CA LEU A 174 -7.85 -11.13 8.40
C LEU A 174 -7.40 -10.12 7.33
N LEU A 175 -6.85 -10.64 6.23
CA LEU A 175 -6.46 -9.86 5.06
C LEU A 175 -6.95 -10.59 3.82
N TRP A 176 -7.57 -9.84 2.93
CA TRP A 176 -7.96 -10.35 1.63
C TRP A 176 -7.57 -9.33 0.55
N ALA A 177 -7.01 -9.83 -0.54
CA ALA A 177 -6.67 -9.02 -1.71
C ALA A 177 -7.10 -9.74 -2.97
N SER A 178 -7.56 -8.99 -3.96
CA SER A 178 -7.90 -9.51 -5.28
C SER A 178 -7.47 -8.50 -6.36
N ALA A 179 -7.00 -9.04 -7.48
CA ALA A 179 -6.69 -8.27 -8.67
C ALA A 179 -7.12 -9.06 -9.90
N ASN A 180 -7.58 -8.35 -10.93
CA ASN A 180 -7.86 -8.99 -12.22
C ASN A 180 -6.59 -9.12 -13.03
N PHE A 181 -6.39 -10.26 -13.66
CA PHE A 181 -5.14 -10.67 -14.25
C PHE A 181 -5.34 -11.32 -15.63
N ASN A 182 -4.71 -10.78 -16.66
CA ASN A 182 -4.54 -11.45 -17.95
C ASN A 182 -3.08 -11.89 -18.06
N GLY A 183 -2.82 -13.16 -17.71
CA GLY A 183 -1.46 -13.66 -17.56
C GLY A 183 -0.67 -13.61 -18.86
N GLU A 184 -1.27 -13.95 -20.01
CA GLU A 184 -0.57 -13.88 -21.30
C GLU A 184 -0.14 -12.45 -21.64
N ALA A 185 -1.05 -11.47 -21.45
CA ALA A 185 -0.75 -10.07 -21.73
C ALA A 185 0.34 -9.53 -20.78
N ILE A 186 0.31 -9.94 -19.51
CA ILE A 186 1.33 -9.56 -18.53
C ILE A 186 2.68 -10.21 -18.84
N TYR A 187 2.68 -11.51 -19.20
CA TYR A 187 3.91 -12.18 -19.64
C TYR A 187 4.56 -11.45 -20.82
N ASN A 188 3.76 -11.12 -21.84
CA ASN A 188 4.24 -10.40 -23.02
C ASN A 188 4.78 -9.01 -22.63
N LEU A 189 4.12 -8.28 -21.75
CA LEU A 189 4.57 -6.99 -21.26
C LEU A 189 5.90 -7.10 -20.49
N LEU A 190 6.05 -8.10 -19.63
CA LEU A 190 7.30 -8.36 -18.90
C LEU A 190 8.45 -8.69 -19.87
N CYS A 191 8.17 -9.42 -20.95
CA CYS A 191 9.15 -9.76 -21.99
C CYS A 191 9.59 -8.57 -22.84
N GLU A 192 8.94 -7.42 -22.79
CA GLU A 192 9.43 -6.17 -23.43
C GLU A 192 10.71 -5.68 -22.75
N ASN A 193 10.93 -5.99 -21.47
CA ASN A 193 12.19 -5.72 -20.79
C ASN A 193 13.18 -6.86 -21.00
N PRO A 194 14.34 -6.62 -21.69
CA PRO A 194 15.29 -7.68 -22.03
C PRO A 194 15.85 -8.42 -20.80
N THR A 195 16.09 -7.74 -19.70
CA THR A 195 16.62 -8.33 -18.46
C THR A 195 15.60 -9.26 -17.81
N ILE A 196 14.34 -8.85 -17.78
CA ILE A 196 13.25 -9.68 -17.24
C ILE A 196 13.04 -10.88 -18.16
N LYS A 197 12.99 -10.65 -19.48
CA LYS A 197 12.86 -11.73 -20.46
C LYS A 197 13.94 -12.78 -20.28
N GLN A 198 15.20 -12.37 -20.16
CA GLN A 198 16.31 -13.30 -19.93
C GLN A 198 16.15 -14.09 -18.63
N SER A 199 15.57 -13.50 -17.58
CA SER A 199 15.30 -14.18 -16.33
C SER A 199 14.14 -15.15 -16.44
N LEU A 200 13.08 -14.80 -17.17
CA LEU A 200 11.91 -15.66 -17.44
C LEU A 200 12.24 -16.84 -18.36
N ASP A 201 13.09 -16.60 -19.37
CA ASP A 201 13.54 -17.60 -20.35
C ASP A 201 14.78 -18.38 -19.85
N ASN A 202 15.11 -18.32 -18.56
CA ASN A 202 16.30 -18.97 -17.99
C ASN A 202 16.23 -20.48 -18.16
N PRO A 203 17.12 -21.11 -18.97
CA PRO A 203 17.10 -22.55 -19.23
C PRO A 203 17.44 -23.41 -17.99
N MET A 204 17.94 -22.79 -16.91
CA MET A 204 18.15 -23.47 -15.64
C MET A 204 16.86 -23.61 -14.81
N LEU A 205 15.80 -22.88 -15.18
CA LEU A 205 14.46 -23.07 -14.63
C LEU A 205 13.72 -24.00 -15.59
N PRO A 206 13.53 -25.29 -15.28
CA PRO A 206 12.83 -26.24 -16.15
C PRO A 206 11.31 -26.06 -16.06
N ILE A 207 10.85 -24.83 -15.88
CA ILE A 207 9.45 -24.45 -15.78
C ILE A 207 9.13 -23.52 -16.93
N ASP A 208 8.17 -23.89 -17.76
CA ASP A 208 7.61 -23.00 -18.77
C ASP A 208 6.70 -21.95 -18.12
N LEU A 209 7.32 -20.84 -17.71
CA LEU A 209 6.61 -19.73 -17.08
C LEU A 209 5.56 -19.12 -18.01
N LYS A 210 5.77 -19.14 -19.33
CA LYS A 210 4.78 -18.68 -20.31
C LYS A 210 3.50 -19.48 -20.22
N THR A 211 3.59 -20.80 -20.15
CA THR A 211 2.43 -21.68 -20.01
C THR A 211 1.70 -21.44 -18.69
N ILE A 212 2.43 -21.21 -17.59
CA ILE A 212 1.82 -20.89 -16.30
C ILE A 212 1.07 -19.55 -16.37
N PHE A 213 1.73 -18.48 -16.84
CA PHE A 213 1.09 -17.17 -16.98
C PHE A 213 -0.14 -17.22 -17.88
N SER A 214 -0.01 -17.85 -19.06
CA SER A 214 -1.11 -17.94 -20.04
C SER A 214 -2.30 -18.77 -19.56
N ALA A 215 -2.10 -19.63 -18.59
CA ALA A 215 -3.21 -20.38 -17.98
C ALA A 215 -4.09 -19.51 -17.07
N ILE A 216 -3.58 -18.42 -16.52
CA ILE A 216 -4.28 -17.56 -15.57
C ILE A 216 -5.02 -16.46 -16.31
N HIS A 217 -6.35 -16.37 -16.15
CA HIS A 217 -7.15 -15.33 -16.79
C HIS A 217 -8.37 -15.01 -15.93
N GLY A 218 -8.44 -13.78 -15.41
CA GLY A 218 -9.54 -13.34 -14.56
C GLY A 218 -9.07 -12.87 -13.20
N ASP A 219 -9.94 -12.98 -12.20
CA ASP A 219 -9.59 -12.58 -10.85
C ASP A 219 -8.61 -13.57 -10.21
N ILE A 220 -7.64 -13.03 -9.48
CA ILE A 220 -6.84 -13.77 -8.51
C ILE A 220 -7.22 -13.22 -7.14
N ALA A 221 -7.40 -14.08 -6.16
CA ALA A 221 -7.66 -13.70 -4.78
C ALA A 221 -6.69 -14.37 -3.83
N ILE A 222 -6.23 -13.63 -2.84
CA ILE A 222 -5.34 -14.09 -1.78
C ILE A 222 -5.98 -13.75 -0.44
N GLY A 223 -6.08 -14.70 0.47
CA GLY A 223 -6.58 -14.48 1.82
C GLY A 223 -5.62 -15.02 2.87
N PHE A 224 -5.44 -14.25 3.93
CA PHE A 224 -4.79 -14.67 5.16
C PHE A 224 -5.84 -14.75 6.27
N SER A 225 -5.92 -15.89 6.94
CA SER A 225 -6.92 -16.13 7.97
C SER A 225 -6.37 -16.02 9.39
N SER A 226 -5.05 -16.17 9.58
CA SER A 226 -4.42 -16.09 10.90
C SER A 226 -2.98 -15.61 10.82
N LEU A 227 -2.58 -14.72 11.74
CA LEU A 227 -1.20 -14.32 11.96
C LEU A 227 -0.40 -15.39 12.73
N VAL A 228 -1.10 -16.23 13.52
CA VAL A 228 -0.44 -17.22 14.37
C VAL A 228 0.08 -18.37 13.54
N ASN A 229 -0.75 -18.87 12.62
CA ASN A 229 -0.46 -20.00 11.77
C ASN A 229 0.07 -19.58 10.40
N ASN A 230 -0.01 -18.28 10.06
CA ASN A 230 0.26 -17.76 8.73
C ASN A 230 -0.60 -18.44 7.65
N ASP A 231 -1.85 -18.80 7.98
CA ASP A 231 -2.72 -19.53 7.09
C ASP A 231 -3.04 -18.70 5.83
N LEU A 232 -2.55 -19.18 4.69
CA LEU A 232 -2.69 -18.54 3.38
C LEU A 232 -3.55 -19.40 2.47
N LEU A 233 -4.46 -18.76 1.74
CA LEU A 233 -5.22 -19.38 0.67
C LEU A 233 -5.25 -18.47 -0.55
N VAL A 234 -4.94 -19.03 -1.72
CA VAL A 234 -4.97 -18.34 -3.02
C VAL A 234 -5.96 -19.02 -3.92
N TYR A 235 -6.72 -18.24 -4.68
CA TYR A 235 -7.57 -18.74 -5.77
C TYR A 235 -7.28 -17.97 -7.06
N ALA A 236 -7.39 -18.68 -8.19
CA ALA A 236 -7.36 -18.10 -9.52
C ALA A 236 -8.19 -18.92 -10.49
N ASP A 237 -8.81 -18.27 -11.49
CA ASP A 237 -9.38 -18.98 -12.63
C ASP A 237 -8.24 -19.39 -13.57
N VAL A 238 -8.29 -20.64 -14.04
CA VAL A 238 -7.35 -21.15 -15.04
C VAL A 238 -8.10 -21.67 -16.27
N THR A 239 -7.57 -21.33 -17.43
CA THR A 239 -8.15 -21.72 -18.73
C THR A 239 -7.88 -23.17 -19.09
N ASN A 240 -6.80 -23.74 -18.55
CA ASN A 240 -6.39 -25.14 -18.76
C ASN A 240 -5.52 -25.61 -17.58
N LYS A 241 -5.16 -26.89 -17.60
CA LYS A 241 -4.35 -27.53 -16.55
C LYS A 241 -2.96 -27.92 -17.03
N GLU A 242 -2.57 -27.50 -18.22
CA GLU A 242 -1.28 -27.95 -18.82
C GLU A 242 -0.08 -27.46 -18.03
N PHE A 243 -0.19 -26.29 -17.38
CA PHE A 243 0.86 -25.78 -16.51
C PHE A 243 1.20 -26.71 -15.33
N LEU A 244 0.29 -27.59 -14.91
CA LEU A 244 0.58 -28.60 -13.87
C LEU A 244 1.65 -29.60 -14.32
N LYS A 245 1.76 -29.86 -15.63
CA LYS A 245 2.80 -30.74 -16.18
C LYS A 245 4.20 -30.18 -15.92
N ALA A 246 4.35 -28.84 -15.93
CA ALA A 246 5.61 -28.19 -15.61
C ALA A 246 6.11 -28.53 -14.19
N PHE A 247 5.20 -28.70 -13.25
CA PHE A 247 5.55 -29.13 -11.88
C PHE A 247 5.92 -30.62 -11.84
N GLU A 248 5.27 -31.46 -12.66
CA GLU A 248 5.66 -32.87 -12.79
C GLU A 248 7.07 -33.04 -13.34
N GLU A 249 7.46 -32.22 -14.32
CA GLU A 249 8.81 -32.20 -14.93
C GLU A 249 9.90 -31.81 -13.93
N LEU A 250 9.55 -31.15 -12.81
CA LEU A 250 10.50 -30.88 -11.72
C LEU A 250 10.86 -32.10 -10.88
N ARG A 251 10.08 -33.18 -10.88
CA ARG A 251 10.31 -34.37 -10.01
C ARG A 251 11.73 -34.92 -10.08
N PRO A 252 12.35 -35.10 -11.28
CA PRO A 252 13.72 -35.60 -11.35
C PRO A 252 14.73 -34.66 -10.68
N LEU A 253 14.56 -33.34 -10.81
CA LEU A 253 15.43 -32.34 -10.17
C LEU A 253 15.24 -32.32 -8.66
N LEU A 254 13.99 -32.39 -8.20
CA LEU A 254 13.69 -32.44 -6.76
C LEU A 254 14.31 -33.67 -6.10
N ALA A 255 14.40 -34.81 -6.83
CA ALA A 255 15.07 -36.01 -6.35
C ALA A 255 16.56 -35.77 -6.04
N LEU A 256 17.24 -34.85 -6.75
CA LEU A 256 18.64 -34.48 -6.50
C LEU A 256 18.84 -33.74 -5.16
N SER A 257 17.79 -33.24 -4.56
CA SER A 257 17.85 -32.53 -3.25
C SER A 257 18.14 -33.43 -2.06
N GLY A 258 18.34 -34.75 -2.28
CA GLY A 258 18.54 -35.70 -1.18
C GLY A 258 17.30 -35.87 -0.28
N GLY A 259 16.11 -35.58 -0.82
CA GLY A 259 14.83 -35.70 -0.10
C GLY A 259 14.42 -34.47 0.67
N GLN A 260 15.18 -33.37 0.59
CA GLN A 260 14.82 -32.10 1.23
C GLN A 260 13.65 -31.40 0.52
N MET A 261 13.49 -31.64 -0.78
CA MET A 261 12.36 -31.16 -1.58
C MET A 261 11.64 -32.33 -2.24
N LYS A 262 10.32 -32.33 -2.18
CA LYS A 262 9.47 -33.40 -2.76
C LYS A 262 8.21 -32.80 -3.35
N LEU A 263 7.76 -33.39 -4.45
CA LEU A 263 6.43 -33.14 -5.02
C LEU A 263 5.63 -34.44 -4.95
N ASN A 264 4.62 -34.45 -4.09
CA ASN A 264 3.73 -35.59 -3.89
C ASN A 264 2.39 -35.31 -4.60
N SER A 265 1.80 -36.34 -5.25
CA SER A 265 0.42 -36.25 -5.72
C SER A 265 -0.51 -36.57 -4.54
N THR A 266 -1.47 -35.68 -4.25
CA THR A 266 -2.49 -35.90 -3.20
C THR A 266 -3.84 -36.27 -3.79
N GLY A 267 -4.02 -36.06 -5.11
CA GLY A 267 -5.24 -36.38 -5.85
C GLY A 267 -5.06 -36.11 -7.35
N THR A 268 -6.15 -36.20 -8.11
CA THR A 268 -6.14 -35.84 -9.52
C THR A 268 -5.94 -34.32 -9.63
N ASP A 269 -4.88 -33.86 -10.34
CA ASP A 269 -4.48 -32.47 -10.49
C ASP A 269 -4.23 -31.75 -9.15
N GLN A 270 -3.82 -32.49 -8.10
CA GLN A 270 -3.58 -31.96 -6.76
C GLN A 270 -2.24 -32.46 -6.22
N TYR A 271 -1.50 -31.54 -5.60
CA TYR A 271 -0.11 -31.75 -5.21
C TYR A 271 0.18 -31.16 -3.85
N GLU A 272 1.12 -31.80 -3.13
CA GLU A 272 1.87 -31.25 -2.02
C GLU A 272 3.30 -31.00 -2.49
N PHE A 273 3.77 -29.78 -2.46
CA PHE A 273 5.18 -29.43 -2.56
C PHE A 273 5.74 -29.25 -1.16
N ARG A 274 6.63 -30.18 -0.78
CA ARG A 274 7.28 -30.17 0.52
C ARG A 274 8.72 -29.69 0.38
N MET A 275 9.10 -28.70 1.20
CA MET A 275 10.44 -28.18 1.28
C MET A 275 10.87 -28.15 2.75
N TYR A 276 11.80 -29.01 3.13
CA TYR A 276 12.21 -29.27 4.53
C TYR A 276 10.98 -29.70 5.37
N ASP A 277 10.58 -28.87 6.33
CA ASP A 277 9.46 -29.04 7.25
C ASP A 277 8.21 -28.22 6.84
N GLN A 278 8.27 -27.52 5.70
CA GLN A 278 7.17 -26.73 5.18
C GLN A 278 6.54 -27.42 3.98
N SER A 279 5.22 -27.38 3.93
CA SER A 279 4.44 -27.89 2.81
C SER A 279 3.53 -26.82 2.23
N ILE A 280 3.37 -26.85 0.92
CA ILE A 280 2.42 -26.04 0.16
C ILE A 280 1.56 -27.01 -0.64
N TRP A 281 0.25 -26.94 -0.46
CA TRP A 281 -0.73 -27.72 -1.22
C TRP A 281 -1.30 -26.85 -2.33
N PHE A 282 -1.35 -27.38 -3.54
CA PHE A 282 -1.92 -26.69 -4.68
C PHE A 282 -2.54 -27.65 -5.67
N GLY A 283 -3.42 -27.13 -6.51
CA GLY A 283 -4.05 -27.93 -7.54
C GLY A 283 -5.16 -27.20 -8.28
N VAL A 284 -5.88 -27.94 -9.11
CA VAL A 284 -7.03 -27.44 -9.86
C VAL A 284 -8.24 -28.34 -9.64
N LYS A 285 -9.32 -27.74 -9.11
CA LYS A 285 -10.64 -28.34 -8.97
C LYS A 285 -11.60 -27.56 -9.86
N ASP A 286 -12.21 -28.19 -10.89
CA ASP A 286 -13.20 -27.55 -11.77
C ASP A 286 -12.77 -26.18 -12.35
N ASN A 287 -11.56 -26.08 -12.90
CA ASN A 287 -10.92 -24.85 -13.39
C ASN A 287 -10.59 -23.81 -12.31
N LEU A 288 -10.85 -24.10 -11.06
CA LEU A 288 -10.42 -23.31 -9.93
C LEU A 288 -9.05 -23.77 -9.48
N PHE A 289 -8.03 -22.97 -9.73
CA PHE A 289 -6.72 -23.15 -9.12
C PHE A 289 -6.78 -22.72 -7.66
N TYR A 290 -6.15 -23.49 -6.79
CA TYR A 290 -5.93 -23.14 -5.40
C TYR A 290 -4.49 -23.39 -4.98
N LEU A 291 -4.02 -22.63 -4.00
CA LEU A 291 -2.77 -22.84 -3.30
C LEU A 291 -2.95 -22.47 -1.83
N SER A 292 -2.46 -23.32 -0.93
CA SER A 292 -2.49 -23.09 0.52
C SER A 292 -1.24 -23.66 1.19
N ASN A 293 -0.83 -23.04 2.29
CA ASN A 293 0.16 -23.60 3.21
C ASN A 293 -0.48 -24.37 4.38
N ASN A 294 -1.79 -24.55 4.34
CA ASN A 294 -2.56 -25.30 5.32
C ASN A 294 -3.33 -26.41 4.60
N GLU A 295 -3.08 -27.67 5.02
CA GLU A 295 -3.67 -28.86 4.39
C GLU A 295 -5.18 -28.85 4.44
N GLN A 296 -5.77 -28.52 5.59
CA GLN A 296 -7.22 -28.49 5.74
C GLN A 296 -7.86 -27.45 4.81
N MET A 297 -7.25 -26.27 4.66
CA MET A 297 -7.75 -25.25 3.74
C MET A 297 -7.65 -25.73 2.28
N ALA A 298 -6.61 -26.47 1.93
CA ALA A 298 -6.46 -27.05 0.60
C ALA A 298 -7.51 -28.15 0.33
N ASP A 299 -7.80 -28.99 1.31
CA ASP A 299 -8.86 -30.01 1.21
C ASP A 299 -10.24 -29.37 1.01
N GLU A 300 -10.51 -28.31 1.75
CA GLU A 300 -11.74 -27.52 1.67
C GLU A 300 -11.78 -26.52 0.50
N ALA A 301 -10.73 -26.48 -0.34
CA ALA A 301 -10.65 -25.52 -1.45
C ALA A 301 -11.87 -25.62 -2.39
N GLY A 302 -12.48 -24.47 -2.69
CA GLY A 302 -13.73 -24.37 -3.45
C GLY A 302 -15.00 -24.44 -2.59
N ARG A 303 -14.88 -24.61 -1.27
CA ARG A 303 -16.03 -24.56 -0.35
C ARG A 303 -16.57 -23.13 -0.26
N ARG A 304 -17.88 -22.98 -0.36
CA ARG A 304 -18.59 -21.71 -0.13
C ARG A 304 -18.96 -21.59 1.34
N TYR A 305 -18.73 -20.40 1.90
CA TYR A 305 -19.08 -20.11 3.29
C TYR A 305 -20.47 -19.47 3.38
N GLY A 306 -21.29 -19.88 4.34
CA GLY A 306 -22.61 -19.30 4.56
C GLY A 306 -22.53 -17.83 5.01
N VAL A 307 -21.49 -17.47 5.78
CA VAL A 307 -21.12 -16.10 6.12
C VAL A 307 -19.73 -15.85 5.55
N SER A 308 -19.67 -15.16 4.43
CA SER A 308 -18.46 -14.97 3.62
C SER A 308 -18.13 -13.47 3.47
N LEU A 309 -17.06 -13.17 2.77
CA LEU A 309 -16.69 -11.79 2.44
C LEU A 309 -17.77 -11.05 1.64
N GLN A 310 -18.65 -11.78 0.92
CA GLN A 310 -19.80 -11.16 0.23
C GLN A 310 -20.79 -10.48 1.19
N ASN A 311 -20.80 -10.87 2.46
CA ASN A 311 -21.69 -10.32 3.47
C ASN A 311 -21.10 -9.10 4.20
N THR A 312 -19.92 -8.64 3.80
CA THR A 312 -19.23 -7.51 4.41
C THR A 312 -19.71 -6.17 3.84
N PRO A 313 -19.60 -5.07 4.59
CA PRO A 313 -20.04 -3.75 4.13
C PRO A 313 -19.33 -3.25 2.87
N TRP A 314 -18.10 -3.68 2.63
CA TRP A 314 -17.27 -3.26 1.50
C TRP A 314 -17.41 -4.13 0.24
N ALA A 315 -18.15 -5.24 0.30
CA ALA A 315 -18.25 -6.21 -0.80
C ALA A 315 -18.70 -5.57 -2.13
N ALA A 316 -19.62 -4.61 -2.08
CA ALA A 316 -20.12 -3.92 -3.27
C ALA A 316 -19.07 -3.02 -3.96
N GLU A 317 -18.00 -2.64 -3.27
CA GLU A 317 -16.93 -1.81 -3.84
C GLU A 317 -15.95 -2.63 -4.67
N VAL A 318 -15.81 -3.92 -4.40
CA VAL A 318 -14.85 -4.81 -5.07
C VAL A 318 -15.00 -4.76 -6.59
N THR A 319 -16.23 -4.91 -7.10
CA THR A 319 -16.49 -5.01 -8.56
C THR A 319 -16.35 -3.68 -9.31
N LYS A 320 -16.18 -2.57 -8.61
CA LYS A 320 -15.92 -1.25 -9.19
C LYS A 320 -14.43 -1.02 -9.49
N ASN A 321 -13.57 -1.90 -9.02
CA ASN A 321 -12.13 -1.73 -9.03
C ASN A 321 -11.43 -2.86 -9.81
N ARG A 322 -10.20 -2.63 -10.27
CA ARG A 322 -9.33 -3.64 -10.91
C ARG A 322 -8.48 -4.39 -9.89
N SER A 323 -8.24 -3.74 -8.76
CA SER A 323 -7.65 -4.36 -7.57
C SER A 323 -8.32 -3.84 -6.30
N PHE A 324 -8.42 -4.70 -5.33
CA PHE A 324 -9.02 -4.41 -4.03
C PHE A 324 -8.29 -5.19 -2.95
N MET A 325 -8.01 -4.53 -1.84
CA MET A 325 -7.43 -5.16 -0.66
C MET A 325 -8.19 -4.68 0.57
N VAL A 326 -8.43 -5.57 1.50
CA VAL A 326 -9.03 -5.23 2.79
C VAL A 326 -8.26 -5.89 3.92
N PHE A 327 -8.13 -5.16 5.00
CA PHE A 327 -7.53 -5.59 6.25
C PHE A 327 -8.55 -5.47 7.37
N ASN A 328 -8.95 -6.59 7.96
CA ASN A 328 -9.93 -6.68 9.03
C ASN A 328 -9.25 -6.38 10.37
N THR A 329 -9.37 -5.14 10.82
CA THR A 329 -8.73 -4.68 12.06
C THR A 329 -9.38 -5.28 13.31
N VAL A 330 -10.64 -5.69 13.23
CA VAL A 330 -11.34 -6.37 14.33
C VAL A 330 -10.71 -7.72 14.61
N GLU A 331 -10.47 -8.53 13.57
CA GLU A 331 -9.82 -9.83 13.71
C GLU A 331 -8.33 -9.67 14.09
N LEU A 332 -7.64 -8.64 13.57
CA LEU A 332 -6.26 -8.32 14.00
C LEU A 332 -6.18 -8.10 15.51
N VAL A 333 -6.99 -7.20 16.05
CA VAL A 333 -6.99 -6.87 17.49
C VAL A 333 -7.33 -8.11 18.34
N LYS A 334 -8.27 -8.92 17.87
CA LYS A 334 -8.63 -10.18 18.52
C LYS A 334 -7.46 -11.17 18.56
N GLU A 335 -6.75 -11.36 17.44
CA GLU A 335 -5.57 -12.24 17.39
C GLU A 335 -4.41 -11.73 18.22
N LEU A 336 -4.15 -10.41 18.22
CA LEU A 336 -3.11 -9.79 19.05
C LEU A 336 -3.40 -10.01 20.55
N GLY A 337 -4.66 -9.97 20.96
CA GLY A 337 -5.08 -10.23 22.34
C GLY A 337 -5.05 -11.71 22.73
N ALA A 338 -5.28 -12.61 21.78
CA ALA A 338 -5.42 -14.06 22.04
C ALA A 338 -4.10 -14.84 21.96
N ALA A 339 -3.03 -14.28 21.35
CA ALA A 339 -1.82 -15.00 21.03
C ALA A 339 -0.59 -14.50 21.83
N PRO A 340 -0.25 -15.11 22.98
CA PRO A 340 0.96 -14.78 23.74
C PRO A 340 2.26 -14.88 22.94
N ARG A 341 2.26 -15.70 21.89
CA ARG A 341 3.41 -15.85 20.98
C ARG A 341 3.66 -14.58 20.17
N ILE A 342 2.60 -13.91 19.68
CA ILE A 342 2.70 -12.65 18.94
C ILE A 342 3.24 -11.56 19.87
N SER A 343 2.69 -11.43 21.08
CA SER A 343 3.17 -10.47 22.08
C SER A 343 4.64 -10.67 22.44
N ARG A 344 5.11 -11.92 22.42
CA ARG A 344 6.52 -12.24 22.69
C ARG A 344 7.44 -11.88 21.52
N ILE A 345 6.97 -12.04 20.27
CA ILE A 345 7.73 -11.71 19.05
C ILE A 345 7.78 -10.20 18.82
N LEU A 346 6.64 -9.51 18.94
CA LEU A 346 6.52 -8.08 18.66
C LEU A 346 6.90 -7.19 19.84
N GLY A 347 6.88 -7.73 21.06
CA GLY A 347 7.00 -6.97 22.31
C GLY A 347 5.65 -6.40 22.78
N GLY A 348 5.45 -6.37 24.10
CA GLY A 348 4.18 -5.93 24.71
C GLY A 348 3.83 -4.48 24.37
N GLU A 349 4.82 -3.60 24.30
CA GLU A 349 4.62 -2.18 23.93
C GLU A 349 4.12 -2.03 22.49
N THR A 350 4.70 -2.75 21.55
CA THR A 350 4.25 -2.75 20.13
C THR A 350 2.81 -3.24 20.01
N VAL A 351 2.45 -4.32 20.73
CA VAL A 351 1.07 -4.83 20.73
C VAL A 351 0.10 -3.82 21.33
N MET A 352 0.50 -3.11 22.40
CA MET A 352 -0.31 -2.05 22.99
C MET A 352 -0.54 -0.90 22.00
N ILE A 353 0.51 -0.45 21.31
CA ILE A 353 0.41 0.60 20.28
C ILE A 353 -0.51 0.14 19.15
N MET A 354 -0.36 -1.08 18.67
CA MET A 354 -1.22 -1.64 17.61
C MET A 354 -2.69 -1.72 18.05
N ASN A 355 -2.95 -2.15 19.28
CA ASN A 355 -4.31 -2.19 19.82
C ASN A 355 -4.93 -0.80 19.97
N ASN A 356 -4.17 0.19 20.38
CA ASN A 356 -4.63 1.57 20.47
C ASN A 356 -4.91 2.18 19.09
N LEU A 357 -4.08 1.88 18.12
CA LEU A 357 -4.21 2.38 16.74
C LEU A 357 -5.36 1.72 15.99
N PHE A 358 -5.46 0.40 16.03
CA PHE A 358 -6.44 -0.39 15.27
C PHE A 358 -7.72 -0.70 16.06
N GLY A 359 -7.69 -0.60 17.40
CA GLY A 359 -8.84 -0.88 18.25
C GLY A 359 -10.11 -0.12 17.87
N PRO A 360 -10.04 1.19 17.57
CA PRO A 360 -11.18 1.99 17.11
C PRO A 360 -11.62 1.67 15.67
N CYS A 361 -10.76 1.04 14.85
CA CYS A 361 -11.04 0.75 13.45
C CYS A 361 -11.88 -0.54 13.31
N GLU A 362 -12.68 -0.60 12.26
CA GLU A 362 -13.44 -1.79 11.85
C GLU A 362 -12.69 -2.55 10.74
N TYR A 363 -12.25 -1.83 9.71
CA TYR A 363 -11.40 -2.34 8.65
C TYR A 363 -10.67 -1.20 7.94
N VAL A 364 -9.65 -1.55 7.18
CA VAL A 364 -8.98 -0.67 6.21
C VAL A 364 -9.10 -1.33 4.85
N ASP A 365 -9.58 -0.59 3.86
CA ASP A 365 -9.56 -1.04 2.47
C ASP A 365 -8.68 -0.15 1.59
N VAL A 366 -8.14 -0.74 0.53
CA VAL A 366 -7.38 -0.07 -0.52
C VAL A 366 -7.93 -0.54 -1.87
N MET A 367 -8.27 0.37 -2.71
CA MET A 367 -8.87 0.09 -4.01
C MET A 367 -8.23 0.92 -5.12
N ALA A 368 -8.15 0.34 -6.32
CA ALA A 368 -7.66 1.02 -7.50
C ALA A 368 -8.55 0.67 -8.71
N PRO A 369 -9.31 1.64 -9.23
CA PRO A 369 -10.09 1.47 -10.46
C PRO A 369 -9.19 1.46 -11.70
N ASP A 370 -8.05 2.13 -11.65
CA ASP A 370 -7.08 2.24 -12.73
C ASP A 370 -5.66 2.50 -12.17
N TRP A 371 -4.67 2.69 -13.07
CA TRP A 371 -3.29 2.96 -12.67
C TRP A 371 -3.05 4.37 -12.12
N LYS A 372 -3.93 5.30 -12.45
CA LYS A 372 -3.78 6.72 -12.11
C LYS A 372 -4.41 7.05 -10.76
N ASN A 373 -5.50 6.39 -10.44
CA ASN A 373 -6.32 6.69 -9.28
C ASN A 373 -6.41 5.49 -8.33
N GLY A 374 -6.39 5.80 -7.05
CA GLY A 374 -6.63 4.83 -5.99
C GLY A 374 -7.24 5.51 -4.78
N GLN A 375 -7.77 4.72 -3.87
CA GLN A 375 -8.33 5.21 -2.62
C GLN A 375 -8.04 4.23 -1.49
N MET A 376 -7.74 4.75 -0.31
CA MET A 376 -7.70 3.99 0.93
C MET A 376 -8.73 4.55 1.89
N ASN A 377 -9.54 3.68 2.50
CA ASN A 377 -10.46 4.05 3.55
C ASN A 377 -10.02 3.39 4.87
N ILE A 378 -9.94 4.18 5.93
CA ILE A 378 -9.81 3.68 7.29
C ILE A 378 -11.19 3.84 7.94
N VAL A 379 -11.90 2.74 8.09
CA VAL A 379 -13.29 2.74 8.54
C VAL A 379 -13.34 2.47 10.04
N MET A 380 -13.98 3.39 10.77
CA MET A 380 -14.08 3.36 12.23
C MET A 380 -15.30 2.56 12.68
N LYS A 381 -15.27 2.01 13.90
CA LYS A 381 -16.44 1.40 14.56
C LYS A 381 -17.51 2.44 14.88
N ASP A 382 -17.08 3.63 15.36
CA ASP A 382 -17.98 4.77 15.54
C ASP A 382 -18.24 5.46 14.20
N LYS A 383 -19.47 5.37 13.69
CA LYS A 383 -19.91 5.97 12.42
C LYS A 383 -20.49 7.37 12.59
N SER A 384 -20.62 7.85 13.81
CA SER A 384 -21.35 9.10 14.13
C SER A 384 -20.45 10.32 14.26
N THR A 385 -19.22 10.11 14.74
CA THR A 385 -18.25 11.17 15.06
C THR A 385 -17.27 11.39 13.90
N ASN A 386 -16.90 12.64 13.64
CA ASN A 386 -15.83 12.94 12.69
C ASN A 386 -14.49 12.40 13.24
N VAL A 387 -13.72 11.71 12.38
CA VAL A 387 -12.51 11.01 12.84
C VAL A 387 -11.44 11.96 13.36
N LEU A 388 -11.33 13.18 12.82
CA LEU A 388 -10.41 14.18 13.36
C LEU A 388 -10.73 14.54 14.81
N GLN A 389 -12.03 14.64 15.16
CA GLN A 389 -12.45 14.86 16.55
C GLN A 389 -12.05 13.69 17.45
N LEU A 390 -12.20 12.44 16.96
CA LEU A 390 -11.76 11.25 17.71
C LEU A 390 -10.25 11.29 17.99
N ILE A 391 -9.45 11.67 16.97
CA ILE A 391 -7.98 11.79 17.10
C ILE A 391 -7.62 12.88 18.14
N VAL A 392 -8.23 14.07 18.05
CA VAL A 392 -7.98 15.18 18.97
C VAL A 392 -8.32 14.74 20.41
N HIS A 393 -9.50 14.16 20.62
CA HIS A 393 -9.89 13.66 21.94
C HIS A 393 -8.96 12.56 22.48
N ALA A 394 -8.43 11.71 21.61
CA ALA A 394 -7.45 10.71 22.04
C ALA A 394 -6.12 11.34 22.47
N LEU A 395 -5.67 12.39 21.78
CA LEU A 395 -4.44 13.13 22.12
C LEU A 395 -4.58 13.94 23.41
N ASP A 396 -5.76 14.49 23.68
CA ASP A 396 -6.04 15.23 24.92
C ASP A 396 -6.00 14.33 26.18
N ASN A 397 -6.07 13.01 25.99
CA ASN A 397 -6.07 12.03 27.09
C ASN A 397 -4.71 11.29 27.22
N LEU A 398 -3.69 11.66 26.43
CA LEU A 398 -2.30 11.17 26.53
C LEU A 398 -1.45 12.07 27.41
#